data_82c6e7dea8afd83cd6f02ee03bc45f40
#
_entry.id   82c6e7dea8afd83cd6f02ee03bc45f40
#
_cell.length_a   1.000
_cell.length_b   1.000
_cell.length_c   1.000
_cell.angle_alpha   90.00
_cell.angle_beta   90.00
_cell.angle_gamma   90.00
#
_symmetry.space_group_name_H-M   'P 1'
#
loop_
_entity.id
_entity.type
_entity.pdbx_description
1 polymer ?
#
loop_
_entity_poly.entity_id
_entity_poly.type
_entity_poly.pdbx_seq_one_letter_code
_entity_poly.pdbx_strand_id
1 'polypeptide(L)'
;GKYGIDENGGVVDKKSGELAKCLVGFPFTDLDPGDPVVVEKLMYNHQYGQHVNGFFKFRFQLIWVSERGFEREVDAQWQGASMTGFPEALKLSNSAGVEKYSILVVRKPYDLAGTAIMTHRFLDPTKSDNTFGYIPAIRRVRRMSAANRSDAFIGSDECVDDVNGYDGKVPAFD
;
A
#
# COMPACT_ATOMS: atom_id res chain seq x y z
N GLY A 1 -23.89 -7.03 5.68
CA GLY A 1 -22.81 -7.19 4.72
C GLY A 1 -22.09 -8.53 4.86
N LYS A 2 -21.29 -8.88 3.85
CA LYS A 2 -20.53 -10.16 3.81
C LYS A 2 -19.33 -10.14 4.77
N TYR A 3 -18.72 -8.98 4.95
CA TYR A 3 -17.47 -8.81 5.68
C TYR A 3 -17.69 -8.16 7.06
N GLY A 4 -16.77 -8.43 7.98
CA GLY A 4 -16.65 -7.81 9.30
C GLY A 4 -15.20 -7.41 9.57
N ILE A 5 -14.97 -6.76 10.70
CA ILE A 5 -13.65 -6.45 11.22
C ILE A 5 -13.46 -7.28 12.48
N ASP A 6 -12.32 -7.98 12.60
CA ASP A 6 -11.98 -8.76 13.78
C ASP A 6 -11.31 -7.91 14.88
N GLU A 7 -11.00 -8.52 16.02
CA GLU A 7 -10.35 -7.87 17.16
C GLU A 7 -8.96 -7.30 16.87
N ASN A 8 -8.30 -7.77 15.81
CA ASN A 8 -7.00 -7.28 15.35
C ASN A 8 -7.12 -6.22 14.26
N GLY A 9 -8.36 -5.81 13.93
CA GLY A 9 -8.65 -4.84 12.87
C GLY A 9 -8.59 -5.41 11.46
N GLY A 10 -8.51 -6.74 11.29
CA GLY A 10 -8.49 -7.41 9.98
C GLY A 10 -9.87 -7.55 9.36
N VAL A 11 -9.95 -7.49 8.04
CA VAL A 11 -11.20 -7.76 7.33
C VAL A 11 -11.43 -9.26 7.24
N VAL A 12 -12.52 -9.73 7.79
CA VAL A 12 -12.90 -11.16 7.84
C VAL A 12 -14.20 -11.44 7.10
N ASP A 13 -14.30 -12.62 6.51
CA ASP A 13 -15.59 -13.14 6.01
C ASP A 13 -16.43 -13.60 7.21
N LYS A 14 -17.62 -13.02 7.36
CA LYS A 14 -18.51 -13.30 8.53
C LYS A 14 -18.97 -14.75 8.63
N LYS A 15 -18.93 -15.52 7.51
CA LYS A 15 -19.37 -16.92 7.51
C LYS A 15 -18.27 -17.85 7.96
N SER A 16 -17.04 -17.62 7.52
CA SER A 16 -15.91 -18.52 7.85
C SER A 16 -15.10 -18.03 9.07
N GLY A 17 -15.15 -16.74 9.42
CA GLY A 17 -14.29 -16.11 10.42
C GLY A 17 -12.84 -15.95 9.98
N GLU A 18 -12.50 -16.34 8.74
CA GLU A 18 -11.14 -16.21 8.18
C GLU A 18 -10.92 -14.83 7.56
N LEU A 19 -9.65 -14.40 7.52
CA LEU A 19 -9.25 -13.20 6.78
C LEU A 19 -9.74 -13.27 5.34
N ALA A 20 -10.36 -12.19 4.89
CA ALA A 20 -10.95 -12.11 3.56
C ALA A 20 -9.86 -12.11 2.49
N LYS A 21 -9.90 -13.09 1.58
CA LYS A 21 -8.92 -13.28 0.50
C LYS A 21 -9.28 -12.54 -0.80
N CYS A 22 -10.51 -12.01 -0.89
CA CYS A 22 -11.00 -11.32 -2.07
C CYS A 22 -11.69 -10.02 -1.65
N LEU A 23 -10.92 -8.93 -1.66
CA LEU A 23 -11.37 -7.59 -1.29
C LEU A 23 -11.23 -6.66 -2.48
N VAL A 24 -12.35 -6.10 -2.94
CA VAL A 24 -12.44 -5.22 -4.11
C VAL A 24 -13.52 -4.17 -3.89
N GLY A 25 -13.23 -2.95 -4.31
CA GLY A 25 -14.20 -1.87 -4.31
C GLY A 25 -14.59 -1.46 -2.90
N PHE A 26 -15.87 -1.52 -2.58
CA PHE A 26 -16.39 -1.12 -1.28
C PHE A 26 -16.85 -2.36 -0.49
N PRO A 27 -15.96 -3.02 0.27
CA PRO A 27 -16.31 -4.21 1.03
C PRO A 27 -17.40 -3.98 2.09
N PHE A 28 -17.53 -2.75 2.56
CA PHE A 28 -18.52 -2.36 3.56
C PHE A 28 -19.53 -1.39 2.96
N THR A 29 -20.76 -1.84 2.71
CA THR A 29 -21.86 -1.03 2.20
C THR A 29 -22.81 -0.58 3.31
N ASP A 30 -22.67 -1.12 4.50
CA ASP A 30 -23.49 -0.89 5.67
C ASP A 30 -22.65 -0.10 6.68
N LEU A 31 -22.75 1.23 6.59
CA LEU A 31 -21.97 2.19 7.38
C LEU A 31 -22.90 2.89 8.35
N ASP A 32 -23.08 2.31 9.55
CA ASP A 32 -23.82 2.91 10.63
C ASP A 32 -22.90 3.82 11.45
N PRO A 33 -23.20 5.12 11.63
CA PRO A 33 -22.43 6.00 12.49
C PRO A 33 -22.32 5.55 13.96
N GLY A 34 -23.27 4.71 14.42
CA GLY A 34 -23.23 4.10 15.75
C GLY A 34 -22.37 2.85 15.87
N ASP A 35 -21.82 2.36 14.76
CA ASP A 35 -20.92 1.19 14.76
C ASP A 35 -19.52 1.59 15.28
N PRO A 36 -19.00 0.95 16.34
CA PRO A 36 -17.70 1.31 16.90
C PRO A 36 -16.52 1.15 15.92
N VAL A 37 -16.69 0.37 14.84
CA VAL A 37 -15.67 0.15 13.81
C VAL A 37 -16.02 0.81 12.47
N VAL A 38 -16.86 1.84 12.48
CA VAL A 38 -17.28 2.53 11.24
C VAL A 38 -16.12 3.25 10.54
N VAL A 39 -15.19 3.80 11.31
CA VAL A 39 -14.02 4.50 10.78
C VAL A 39 -13.12 3.54 10.02
N GLU A 40 -12.82 2.39 10.60
CA GLU A 40 -12.03 1.34 9.95
C GLU A 40 -12.72 0.83 8.67
N LYS A 41 -14.03 0.66 8.69
CA LYS A 41 -14.82 0.29 7.50
C LYS A 41 -14.69 1.33 6.39
N LEU A 42 -14.74 2.61 6.73
CA LEU A 42 -14.56 3.72 5.77
C LEU A 42 -13.13 3.71 5.21
N MET A 43 -12.12 3.54 6.06
CA MET A 43 -10.72 3.47 5.63
C MET A 43 -10.46 2.28 4.71
N TYR A 44 -11.00 1.10 5.01
CA TYR A 44 -10.91 -0.05 4.12
C TYR A 44 -11.65 0.16 2.80
N ASN A 45 -12.82 0.79 2.82
CA ASN A 45 -13.52 1.16 1.58
C ASN A 45 -12.70 2.13 0.74
N HIS A 46 -12.02 3.10 1.36
CA HIS A 46 -11.10 3.99 0.67
C HIS A 46 -9.94 3.21 0.04
N GLN A 47 -9.26 2.36 0.83
CA GLN A 47 -8.11 1.58 0.34
C GLN A 47 -8.48 0.66 -0.83
N TYR A 48 -9.54 -0.15 -0.68
CA TYR A 48 -9.93 -1.11 -1.71
C TYR A 48 -10.69 -0.49 -2.88
N GLY A 49 -11.34 0.67 -2.67
CA GLY A 49 -12.03 1.42 -3.72
C GLY A 49 -11.10 2.07 -4.73
N GLN A 50 -9.93 2.51 -4.28
CA GLN A 50 -8.94 3.19 -5.13
C GLN A 50 -7.93 2.25 -5.78
N HIS A 51 -7.74 1.04 -5.25
CA HIS A 51 -6.70 0.14 -5.72
C HIS A 51 -7.04 -0.48 -7.06
N VAL A 52 -6.08 -0.42 -7.97
CA VAL A 52 -6.12 -1.21 -9.19
C VAL A 52 -5.97 -2.68 -8.81
N ASN A 53 -7.02 -3.45 -9.05
CA ASN A 53 -7.02 -4.88 -8.80
C ASN A 53 -6.27 -5.61 -9.92
N GLY A 54 -5.38 -6.53 -9.53
CA GLY A 54 -4.58 -7.30 -10.46
C GLY A 54 -3.18 -6.71 -10.66
N PHE A 55 -2.68 -6.87 -11.88
CA PHE A 55 -1.37 -6.34 -12.25
C PHE A 55 -1.48 -4.88 -12.66
N PHE A 56 -0.61 -4.05 -12.13
CA PHE A 56 -0.56 -2.65 -12.50
C PHE A 56 0.87 -2.20 -12.83
N LYS A 57 0.96 -1.18 -13.70
CA LYS A 57 2.20 -0.51 -14.05
C LYS A 57 1.87 0.88 -14.57
N PHE A 58 2.37 1.89 -13.92
CA PHE A 58 2.24 3.28 -14.37
C PHE A 58 3.51 4.08 -14.11
N ARG A 59 3.65 5.18 -14.82
CA ARG A 59 4.70 6.17 -14.63
C ARG A 59 4.09 7.43 -14.07
N PHE A 60 4.83 8.10 -13.22
CA PHE A 60 4.43 9.36 -12.63
C PHE A 60 5.66 10.25 -12.41
N GLN A 61 5.41 11.52 -12.21
CA GLN A 61 6.42 12.50 -11.87
C GLN A 61 6.12 13.06 -10.49
N LEU A 62 7.15 13.19 -9.67
CA LEU A 62 7.14 13.97 -8.45
C LEU A 62 7.79 15.30 -8.77
N ILE A 63 7.15 16.39 -8.40
CA ILE A 63 7.61 17.75 -8.66
C ILE A 63 7.70 18.50 -7.35
N TRP A 64 8.86 19.06 -7.06
CA TRP A 64 9.06 19.93 -5.90
C TRP A 64 8.93 21.37 -6.33
N VAL A 65 8.06 22.09 -5.63
CA VAL A 65 7.78 23.51 -5.86
C VAL A 65 7.86 24.23 -4.52
N SER A 66 8.66 25.31 -4.48
CA SER A 66 8.72 26.21 -3.32
C SER A 66 8.11 27.57 -3.65
N GLU A 67 8.17 28.50 -2.72
CA GLU A 67 7.78 29.90 -2.95
C GLU A 67 8.58 30.56 -4.10
N ARG A 68 9.76 30.01 -4.43
CA ARG A 68 10.63 30.47 -5.52
C ARG A 68 10.30 29.83 -6.87
N GLY A 69 9.33 28.92 -6.91
CA GLY A 69 8.91 28.18 -8.09
C GLY A 69 9.44 26.76 -8.16
N PHE A 70 9.58 26.22 -9.37
CA PHE A 70 10.05 24.84 -9.60
C PHE A 70 11.48 24.65 -9.08
N GLU A 71 11.69 23.56 -8.36
CA GLU A 71 13.00 23.18 -7.81
C GLU A 71 13.60 21.95 -8.50
N ARG A 72 12.84 20.87 -8.54
CA ARG A 72 13.29 19.60 -9.13
C ARG A 72 12.12 18.70 -9.49
N GLU A 73 12.41 17.69 -10.31
CA GLU A 73 11.47 16.62 -10.64
C GLU A 73 12.15 15.24 -10.52
N VAL A 74 11.34 14.23 -10.25
CA VAL A 74 11.74 12.81 -10.27
C VAL A 74 10.73 12.04 -11.10
N ASP A 75 11.19 11.41 -12.20
CA ASP A 75 10.41 10.43 -12.94
C ASP A 75 10.51 9.08 -12.25
N ALA A 76 9.40 8.47 -11.95
CA ALA A 76 9.35 7.14 -11.37
C ALA A 76 8.34 6.23 -12.07
N GLN A 77 8.55 4.93 -11.90
CA GLN A 77 7.63 3.90 -12.34
C GLN A 77 7.23 3.07 -11.13
N TRP A 78 5.94 2.89 -10.94
CA TRP A 78 5.39 1.99 -9.96
C TRP A 78 4.68 0.84 -10.66
N GLN A 79 4.96 -0.39 -10.21
CA GLN A 79 4.33 -1.59 -10.73
C GLN A 79 4.16 -2.62 -9.62
N GLY A 80 3.19 -3.50 -9.78
CA GLY A 80 2.93 -4.52 -8.79
C GLY A 80 1.80 -5.46 -9.16
N ALA A 81 1.49 -6.33 -8.20
CA ALA A 81 0.40 -7.28 -8.27
C ALA A 81 -0.38 -7.27 -6.96
N SER A 82 -1.68 -6.97 -7.04
CA SER A 82 -2.61 -7.23 -5.96
C SER A 82 -2.96 -8.72 -5.96
N MET A 83 -2.77 -9.38 -4.82
CA MET A 83 -3.13 -10.81 -4.64
C MET A 83 -4.57 -10.98 -4.19
N THR A 84 -5.30 -9.89 -4.07
CA THR A 84 -6.73 -9.85 -3.75
C THR A 84 -7.52 -9.31 -4.93
N GLY A 85 -8.78 -9.68 -5.01
CA GLY A 85 -9.73 -8.98 -5.85
C GLY A 85 -9.80 -9.37 -7.32
N PHE A 86 -9.00 -10.31 -7.81
CA PHE A 86 -9.16 -10.82 -9.15
C PHE A 86 -9.05 -12.36 -9.21
N PRO A 87 -9.81 -13.01 -10.10
CA PRO A 87 -9.95 -14.48 -10.07
C PRO A 87 -8.65 -15.23 -10.26
N GLU A 88 -7.71 -14.69 -11.04
CA GLU A 88 -6.41 -15.32 -11.32
C GLU A 88 -5.53 -15.35 -10.09
N ALA A 89 -5.56 -14.31 -9.25
CA ALA A 89 -4.80 -14.27 -8.01
C ALA A 89 -5.25 -15.35 -7.03
N LEU A 90 -6.54 -15.66 -7.00
CA LEU A 90 -7.09 -16.72 -6.14
C LEU A 90 -6.61 -18.11 -6.50
N LYS A 91 -6.10 -18.29 -7.73
CA LYS A 91 -5.50 -19.55 -8.22
C LYS A 91 -4.02 -19.66 -7.88
N LEU A 92 -3.38 -18.56 -7.51
CA LEU A 92 -1.97 -18.54 -7.13
C LEU A 92 -1.80 -19.02 -5.69
N SER A 93 -0.73 -19.78 -5.45
CA SER A 93 -0.36 -20.14 -4.08
C SER A 93 0.06 -18.89 -3.32
N ASN A 94 -0.65 -18.57 -2.24
CA ASN A 94 -0.40 -17.42 -1.38
C ASN A 94 -0.35 -17.84 0.10
N SER A 95 0.48 -18.84 0.40
CA SER A 95 0.63 -19.36 1.76
C SER A 95 1.16 -18.33 2.77
N ALA A 96 1.87 -17.31 2.29
CA ALA A 96 2.36 -16.21 3.10
C ALA A 96 1.29 -15.16 3.45
N GLY A 97 0.11 -15.21 2.82
CA GLY A 97 -0.98 -14.25 3.02
C GLY A 97 -0.61 -12.83 2.56
N VAL A 98 0.11 -12.71 1.44
CA VAL A 98 0.47 -11.41 0.86
C VAL A 98 -0.76 -10.79 0.19
N GLU A 99 -1.04 -9.54 0.50
CA GLU A 99 -2.09 -8.75 -0.13
C GLU A 99 -1.61 -8.14 -1.44
N LYS A 100 -0.41 -7.53 -1.41
CA LYS A 100 0.14 -6.77 -2.53
C LYS A 100 1.66 -6.88 -2.59
N TYR A 101 2.18 -7.15 -3.77
CA TYR A 101 3.58 -6.94 -4.13
C TYR A 101 3.69 -5.66 -4.95
N SER A 102 4.63 -4.79 -4.62
CA SER A 102 4.88 -3.60 -5.41
C SER A 102 6.35 -3.25 -5.46
N ILE A 103 6.77 -2.62 -6.56
CA ILE A 103 8.10 -2.03 -6.70
C ILE A 103 7.97 -0.67 -7.37
N LEU A 104 8.58 0.32 -6.74
CA LEU A 104 8.79 1.65 -7.29
C LEU A 104 10.23 1.74 -7.75
N VAL A 105 10.46 2.26 -8.96
CA VAL A 105 11.80 2.45 -9.52
C VAL A 105 11.93 3.88 -10.04
N VAL A 106 12.92 4.60 -9.56
CA VAL A 106 13.29 5.93 -10.07
C VAL A 106 13.94 5.79 -11.43
N ARG A 107 13.50 6.60 -12.39
CA ARG A 107 13.99 6.62 -13.78
C ARG A 107 14.87 7.82 -14.08
N LYS A 108 14.55 8.97 -13.47
CA LYS A 108 15.27 10.23 -13.54
C LYS A 108 15.19 10.95 -12.19
N PRO A 109 16.13 11.84 -11.89
CA PRO A 109 17.34 12.15 -12.66
C PRO A 109 18.39 11.02 -12.64
N TYR A 110 19.48 11.19 -13.40
CA TYR A 110 20.49 10.13 -13.61
C TYR A 110 21.17 9.66 -12.31
N ASP A 111 21.44 10.56 -11.40
CA ASP A 111 22.07 10.28 -10.09
C ASP A 111 21.18 9.42 -9.16
N LEU A 112 19.86 9.47 -9.33
CA LEU A 112 18.89 8.66 -8.58
C LEU A 112 18.39 7.45 -9.39
N ALA A 113 18.65 7.41 -10.70
CA ALA A 113 18.12 6.38 -11.58
C ALA A 113 18.52 4.96 -11.14
N GLY A 114 17.52 4.07 -11.07
CA GLY A 114 17.68 2.70 -10.58
C GLY A 114 17.51 2.55 -9.07
N THR A 115 17.36 3.64 -8.29
CA THR A 115 16.88 3.55 -6.91
C THR A 115 15.52 2.89 -6.92
N ALA A 116 15.34 1.87 -6.08
CA ALA A 116 14.11 1.10 -6.04
C ALA A 116 13.65 0.83 -4.60
N ILE A 117 12.33 0.82 -4.42
CA ILE A 117 11.68 0.41 -3.18
C ILE A 117 10.70 -0.71 -3.52
N MET A 118 10.88 -1.87 -2.89
CA MET A 118 10.00 -3.03 -3.03
C MET A 118 9.27 -3.27 -1.73
N THR A 119 7.95 -3.47 -1.79
CA THR A 119 7.10 -3.71 -0.62
C THR A 119 6.27 -4.98 -0.83
N HIS A 120 6.23 -5.82 0.20
CA HIS A 120 5.29 -6.92 0.36
C HIS A 120 4.34 -6.55 1.49
N ARG A 121 3.09 -6.29 1.17
CA ARG A 121 2.02 -6.06 2.15
C ARG A 121 1.32 -7.36 2.47
N PHE A 122 0.95 -7.56 3.73
CA PHE A 122 0.23 -8.75 4.18
C PHE A 122 -1.23 -8.44 4.48
N LEU A 123 -2.11 -9.42 4.20
CA LEU A 123 -3.53 -9.39 4.56
C LEU A 123 -3.74 -9.32 6.08
N ASP A 124 -2.87 -9.98 6.82
CA ASP A 124 -2.85 -9.95 8.27
C ASP A 124 -2.40 -8.57 8.77
N PRO A 125 -3.27 -7.79 9.42
CA PRO A 125 -2.94 -6.44 9.84
C PRO A 125 -1.86 -6.40 10.94
N THR A 126 -1.69 -7.49 11.70
CA THR A 126 -0.67 -7.56 12.75
C THR A 126 0.74 -7.77 12.21
N LYS A 127 0.87 -8.19 10.95
CA LYS A 127 2.17 -8.36 10.29
C LYS A 127 2.63 -7.05 9.68
N SER A 128 3.81 -6.60 10.06
CA SER A 128 4.46 -5.47 9.40
C SER A 128 4.80 -5.76 7.94
N ASP A 129 4.68 -4.74 7.09
CA ASP A 129 5.12 -4.84 5.69
C ASP A 129 6.61 -5.14 5.59
N ASN A 130 7.01 -5.96 4.63
CA ASN A 130 8.42 -6.16 4.29
C ASN A 130 8.79 -5.16 3.20
N THR A 131 9.58 -4.14 3.55
CA THR A 131 10.05 -3.13 2.61
C THR A 131 11.55 -3.21 2.44
N PHE A 132 12.00 -3.17 1.19
CA PHE A 132 13.41 -3.24 0.81
C PHE A 132 13.76 -2.07 -0.10
N GLY A 133 14.82 -1.33 0.25
CA GLY A 133 15.37 -0.26 -0.57
C GLY A 133 16.66 -0.71 -1.27
N TYR A 134 16.78 -0.40 -2.55
CA TYR A 134 18.00 -0.57 -3.33
C TYR A 134 18.52 0.80 -3.77
N ILE A 135 19.80 1.06 -3.51
CA ILE A 135 20.48 2.30 -3.91
C ILE A 135 21.65 1.93 -4.81
N PRO A 136 21.63 2.30 -6.11
CA PRO A 136 22.65 1.93 -7.09
C PRO A 136 24.08 2.36 -6.71
N ALA A 137 24.20 3.56 -6.15
CA ALA A 137 25.52 4.12 -5.77
C ALA A 137 26.31 3.21 -4.81
N ILE A 138 25.62 2.52 -3.92
CA ILE A 138 26.24 1.60 -2.95
C ILE A 138 26.03 0.12 -3.30
N ARG A 139 25.26 -0.17 -4.37
CA ARG A 139 24.93 -1.53 -4.87
C ARG A 139 24.42 -2.47 -3.77
N ARG A 140 23.64 -1.97 -2.83
CA ARG A 140 23.13 -2.74 -1.69
C ARG A 140 21.63 -2.65 -1.57
N VAL A 141 21.04 -3.79 -1.22
CA VAL A 141 19.65 -3.86 -0.74
C VAL A 141 19.65 -3.75 0.76
N ARG A 142 18.79 -2.92 1.31
CA ARG A 142 18.57 -2.79 2.76
C ARG A 142 17.10 -3.03 3.08
N ARG A 143 16.85 -3.76 4.15
CA ARG A 143 15.51 -3.83 4.72
C ARG A 143 15.21 -2.51 5.43
N MET A 144 14.07 -1.91 5.11
CA MET A 144 13.58 -0.70 5.76
C MET A 144 12.69 -1.07 6.93
N SER A 145 12.77 -0.30 8.02
CA SER A 145 11.87 -0.48 9.15
C SER A 145 10.45 -0.03 8.77
N ALA A 146 9.44 -0.72 9.27
CA ALA A 146 8.05 -0.28 9.15
C ALA A 146 7.80 1.06 9.86
N ALA A 147 8.59 1.38 10.89
CA ALA A 147 8.52 2.66 11.60
C ALA A 147 8.92 3.87 10.74
N ASN A 148 9.58 3.65 9.61
CA ASN A 148 10.05 4.72 8.71
C ASN A 148 9.03 5.10 7.62
N ARG A 149 7.78 4.64 7.71
CA ARG A 149 6.74 4.97 6.72
C ARG A 149 6.30 6.42 6.79
N SER A 150 6.43 7.05 7.96
CA SER A 150 6.18 8.48 8.17
C SER A 150 7.37 9.38 7.83
N ASP A 151 8.50 8.80 7.40
CA ASP A 151 9.65 9.59 6.95
C ASP A 151 9.38 10.21 5.56
N ALA A 152 9.93 11.39 5.33
CA ALA A 152 9.83 12.13 4.07
C ALA A 152 10.29 11.27 2.86
N PHE A 153 9.39 11.05 1.91
CA PHE A 153 9.66 10.24 0.73
C PHE A 153 10.56 11.01 -0.24
N ILE A 154 11.78 10.53 -0.44
CA ILE A 154 12.79 11.15 -1.34
C ILE A 154 13.00 12.66 -1.03
N GLY A 155 12.84 13.07 0.23
CA GLY A 155 12.97 14.46 0.63
C GLY A 155 11.85 15.38 0.13
N SER A 156 10.64 14.84 0.01
CA SER A 156 9.39 15.59 -0.17
C SER A 156 8.72 15.85 1.17
N ASP A 157 7.64 16.61 1.17
CA ASP A 157 6.76 16.77 2.32
C ASP A 157 5.77 15.60 2.46
N GLU A 158 5.73 14.69 1.46
CA GLU A 158 4.90 13.50 1.43
C GLU A 158 5.64 12.33 2.08
N CYS A 159 4.96 11.53 2.87
CA CYS A 159 5.48 10.27 3.41
C CYS A 159 4.94 9.06 2.64
N VAL A 160 5.47 7.86 2.93
CA VAL A 160 5.04 6.63 2.23
C VAL A 160 3.58 6.31 2.53
N ASP A 161 3.07 6.69 3.71
CA ASP A 161 1.68 6.46 4.09
C ASP A 161 0.69 7.40 3.38
N ASP A 162 1.14 8.53 2.82
CA ASP A 162 0.30 9.48 2.11
C ASP A 162 0.02 9.07 0.66
N VAL A 163 0.74 8.09 0.13
CA VAL A 163 0.61 7.65 -1.26
C VAL A 163 -0.82 7.23 -1.57
N ASN A 164 -1.38 7.78 -2.66
CA ASN A 164 -2.78 7.59 -3.06
C ASN A 164 -3.81 8.04 -2.00
N GLY A 165 -3.47 9.04 -1.20
CA GLY A 165 -4.31 9.58 -0.14
C GLY A 165 -4.16 8.87 1.20
N TYR A 166 -3.92 7.60 1.24
CA TYR A 166 -3.53 6.83 2.41
C TYR A 166 -3.16 5.39 2.05
N ASP A 167 -1.90 5.00 2.25
CA ASP A 167 -1.40 3.62 2.04
C ASP A 167 -0.91 2.98 3.36
N GLY A 168 -1.28 3.51 4.52
CA GLY A 168 -1.00 2.92 5.83
C GLY A 168 -1.88 1.70 6.14
N LYS A 169 -1.59 0.99 7.23
CA LYS A 169 -2.47 -0.07 7.75
C LYS A 169 -3.53 0.54 8.63
N VAL A 170 -4.79 0.21 8.37
CA VAL A 170 -5.95 0.75 9.10
C VAL A 170 -5.82 0.58 10.62
N PRO A 171 -5.41 -0.59 11.17
CA PRO A 171 -5.26 -0.75 12.63
C PRO A 171 -4.05 -0.05 13.24
N ALA A 172 -3.25 0.67 12.47
CA ALA A 172 -2.10 1.42 13.00
C ALA A 172 -2.47 2.80 13.55
N PHE A 173 -3.74 3.18 13.46
CA PHE A 173 -4.27 4.43 14.03
C PHE A 173 -5.10 4.12 15.27
N ASP A 174 -4.60 4.52 16.41
CA ASP A 174 -5.35 4.63 17.66
C ASP A 174 -6.03 6.01 17.77
#